data_98bb65f63c99888e68ca443d61f4c15f
#
_entry.id   98bb65f63c99888e68ca443d61f4c15f
#
_cell.length_a   1.000
_cell.length_b   1.000
_cell.length_c   1.000
_cell.angle_alpha   90.00
_cell.angle_beta   90.00
_cell.angle_gamma   90.00
#
_symmetry.space_group_name_H-M   'P 1'
#
loop_
_entity.id
_entity.type
_entity.pdbx_description
1 polymer ?
#
loop_
_entity_poly.entity_id
_entity_poly.type
_entity_poly.pdbx_seq_one_letter_code
_entity_poly.pdbx_strand_id
1 'polypeptide(L)'
;IEKAYMKIHGGYDFPGSNSGIDLYALTGWIPEGFHMHDEKFQKHRTWQRLVNAHKYGDCLVTVATGQMPEEKADALGLVPTHAYAVLDVREACGVRMVLVKNPWAHMRWKGKYSPEDTKSWTVAMRRALRYDQLSAMQRDNGIFWIDYASMCEAFNGLYLNWNRDLFQHHTSHHRFWPANDHGPKNDSYNVGYNPQYTLTVQAPAAKDPSLPKSRSSSAVWLLLSRHVVNKRAESDTTPNQYLTLHVYKNKKRMFYPQKPYMSAPYSNNPHTLVRFDVPPGETLTYTIVVSQYEKEFDLSYTLDVFSMANFRLVPLSRTLGSEVRLDGKWSSSSGGGKVSSAGGSARHITFMNNPQFRLKLA
;
A
#
# COMPACT_ATOMS: atom_id res chain seq x y z
N ILE A 1 21.85 4.86 14.26
CA ILE A 1 20.70 4.69 13.34
C ILE A 1 19.46 5.35 13.95
N GLU A 2 19.02 4.95 15.16
CA GLU A 2 17.82 5.46 15.85
C GLU A 2 17.77 6.99 15.89
N LYS A 3 18.82 7.64 16.40
CA LYS A 3 18.89 9.11 16.45
C LYS A 3 18.74 9.78 15.09
N ALA A 4 19.28 9.19 14.03
CA ALA A 4 19.13 9.72 12.68
C ALA A 4 17.69 9.56 12.18
N TYR A 5 17.06 8.42 12.47
CA TYR A 5 15.67 8.13 12.14
C TYR A 5 14.71 9.11 12.85
N MET A 6 14.88 9.30 14.17
CA MET A 6 14.09 10.26 14.95
C MET A 6 14.26 11.68 14.43
N LYS A 7 15.48 12.07 14.06
CA LYS A 7 15.74 13.41 13.51
C LYS A 7 14.99 13.68 12.20
N ILE A 8 14.85 12.67 11.33
CA ILE A 8 14.06 12.78 10.09
C ILE A 8 12.58 12.99 10.40
N HIS A 9 12.08 12.36 11.47
CA HIS A 9 10.68 12.45 11.91
C HIS A 9 10.38 13.64 12.84
N GLY A 10 11.34 14.54 13.05
CA GLY A 10 11.14 15.78 13.82
C GLY A 10 11.71 15.76 15.23
N GLY A 11 11.90 14.59 15.84
CA GLY A 11 12.45 14.46 17.21
C GLY A 11 12.03 13.16 17.88
N TYR A 12 12.32 13.05 19.17
CA TYR A 12 11.97 11.86 19.99
C TYR A 12 10.52 11.87 20.50
N ASP A 13 9.78 12.92 20.24
CA ASP A 13 8.32 13.03 20.43
C ASP A 13 7.51 12.39 19.29
N PHE A 14 8.18 11.71 18.38
CA PHE A 14 7.59 10.95 17.28
C PHE A 14 6.58 9.90 17.83
N PRO A 15 5.30 9.97 17.41
CA PRO A 15 4.23 9.16 18.00
C PRO A 15 4.30 7.67 17.66
N GLY A 16 5.28 7.26 16.87
CA GLY A 16 5.45 5.89 16.42
C GLY A 16 5.14 5.70 14.94
N SER A 17 5.36 4.48 14.47
CA SER A 17 5.21 4.06 13.09
C SER A 17 4.69 2.61 13.05
N ASN A 18 4.75 1.97 11.91
CA ASN A 18 4.61 0.53 11.77
C ASN A 18 5.88 -0.06 11.16
N SER A 19 6.12 -1.33 11.45
CA SER A 19 7.33 -2.03 11.02
C SER A 19 7.52 -2.09 9.50
N GLY A 20 6.45 -2.04 8.71
CA GLY A 20 6.56 -1.98 7.25
C GLY A 20 7.20 -0.69 6.76
N ILE A 21 6.84 0.45 7.36
CA ILE A 21 7.41 1.78 7.07
C ILE A 21 8.87 1.83 7.54
N ASP A 22 9.12 1.37 8.76
CA ASP A 22 10.45 1.43 9.38
C ASP A 22 11.46 0.56 8.62
N LEU A 23 11.06 -0.66 8.26
CA LEU A 23 11.90 -1.55 7.47
C LEU A 23 12.15 -1.02 6.05
N TYR A 24 11.17 -0.36 5.42
CA TYR A 24 11.40 0.32 4.15
C TYR A 24 12.45 1.43 4.29
N ALA A 25 12.33 2.27 5.32
CA ALA A 25 13.30 3.34 5.57
C ALA A 25 14.72 2.84 5.83
N LEU A 26 14.86 1.69 6.49
CA LEU A 26 16.15 1.10 6.86
C LEU A 26 16.78 0.24 5.77
N THR A 27 15.97 -0.41 4.93
CA THR A 27 16.45 -1.43 3.97
C THR A 27 16.16 -1.09 2.51
N GLY A 28 15.19 -0.21 2.26
CA GLY A 28 14.62 0.02 0.92
C GLY A 28 13.78 -1.15 0.41
N TRP A 29 13.45 -2.14 1.24
CA TRP A 29 12.64 -3.29 0.86
C TRP A 29 11.17 -2.89 0.73
N ILE A 30 10.49 -3.39 -0.30
CA ILE A 30 9.17 -2.95 -0.74
C ILE A 30 8.10 -3.32 0.30
N PRO A 31 7.41 -2.34 0.93
CA PRO A 31 6.45 -2.61 1.98
C PRO A 31 5.10 -3.06 1.42
N GLU A 32 4.53 -4.08 2.03
CA GLU A 32 3.18 -4.57 1.80
C GLU A 32 2.51 -4.87 3.14
N GLY A 33 1.37 -4.25 3.41
CA GLY A 33 0.64 -4.43 4.66
C GLY A 33 -0.71 -5.09 4.45
N PHE A 34 -1.14 -5.89 5.44
CA PHE A 34 -2.45 -6.54 5.49
C PHE A 34 -3.10 -6.31 6.85
N HIS A 35 -4.39 -6.02 6.85
CA HIS A 35 -5.23 -6.13 8.03
C HIS A 35 -5.82 -7.53 8.09
N MET A 36 -5.40 -8.34 9.07
CA MET A 36 -5.78 -9.75 9.14
C MET A 36 -7.25 -9.98 9.48
N HIS A 37 -7.93 -8.96 10.02
CA HIS A 37 -9.37 -8.97 10.32
C HIS A 37 -10.23 -8.38 9.20
N ASP A 38 -9.64 -7.95 8.07
CA ASP A 38 -10.38 -7.51 6.90
C ASP A 38 -11.06 -8.71 6.23
N GLU A 39 -12.33 -8.56 5.83
CA GLU A 39 -13.09 -9.59 5.12
C GLU A 39 -12.42 -10.04 3.80
N LYS A 40 -11.63 -9.15 3.19
CA LYS A 40 -10.88 -9.42 1.96
C LYS A 40 -9.55 -10.16 2.21
N PHE A 41 -9.17 -10.37 3.48
CA PHE A 41 -7.92 -11.04 3.81
C PHE A 41 -7.96 -12.53 3.45
N GLN A 42 -7.15 -12.93 2.49
CA GLN A 42 -7.11 -14.28 1.95
C GLN A 42 -6.10 -15.15 2.73
N LYS A 43 -6.50 -15.68 3.89
CA LYS A 43 -5.64 -16.45 4.82
C LYS A 43 -4.81 -17.53 4.12
N HIS A 44 -5.42 -18.35 3.27
CA HIS A 44 -4.71 -19.45 2.59
C HIS A 44 -3.65 -18.97 1.60
N ARG A 45 -4.02 -17.99 0.76
CA ARG A 45 -3.09 -17.40 -0.22
C ARG A 45 -1.93 -16.68 0.46
N THR A 46 -2.21 -15.98 1.55
CA THR A 46 -1.17 -15.28 2.33
C THR A 46 -0.22 -16.28 2.97
N TRP A 47 -0.73 -17.39 3.52
CA TRP A 47 0.12 -18.44 4.06
C TRP A 47 1.11 -18.98 3.03
N GLN A 48 0.65 -19.32 1.83
CA GLN A 48 1.53 -19.84 0.77
C GLN A 48 2.62 -18.84 0.38
N ARG A 49 2.27 -17.54 0.34
CA ARG A 49 3.25 -16.47 0.08
C ARG A 49 4.27 -16.36 1.21
N LEU A 50 3.82 -16.43 2.46
CA LEU A 50 4.71 -16.37 3.63
C LEU A 50 5.73 -17.51 3.62
N VAL A 51 5.28 -18.75 3.43
CA VAL A 51 6.16 -19.92 3.40
C VAL A 51 7.21 -19.80 2.29
N ASN A 52 6.78 -19.41 1.09
CA ASN A 52 7.69 -19.26 -0.04
C ASN A 52 8.70 -18.12 0.21
N ALA A 53 8.23 -16.94 0.60
CA ALA A 53 9.08 -15.79 0.83
C ALA A 53 10.09 -16.02 1.96
N HIS A 54 9.66 -16.62 3.05
CA HIS A 54 10.54 -16.94 4.19
C HIS A 54 11.61 -17.96 3.81
N LYS A 55 11.22 -19.03 3.10
CA LYS A 55 12.12 -20.12 2.69
C LYS A 55 13.30 -19.63 1.86
N TYR A 56 13.11 -18.64 1.02
CA TYR A 56 14.13 -18.09 0.12
C TYR A 56 14.81 -16.83 0.66
N GLY A 57 14.36 -16.30 1.80
CA GLY A 57 14.88 -15.04 2.36
C GLY A 57 14.47 -13.79 1.58
N ASP A 58 13.39 -13.90 0.82
CA ASP A 58 12.92 -12.86 -0.11
C ASP A 58 12.14 -11.75 0.59
N CYS A 59 11.81 -11.94 1.87
CA CYS A 59 10.91 -11.04 2.59
C CYS A 59 11.24 -11.00 4.09
N LEU A 60 11.26 -9.79 4.66
CA LEU A 60 11.17 -9.58 6.10
C LEU A 60 9.72 -9.57 6.51
N VAL A 61 9.38 -10.30 7.56
CA VAL A 61 8.00 -10.47 8.03
C VAL A 61 7.87 -9.99 9.46
N THR A 62 6.88 -9.15 9.70
CA THR A 62 6.49 -8.71 11.05
C THR A 62 4.98 -8.77 11.21
N VAL A 63 4.53 -8.93 12.45
CA VAL A 63 3.12 -8.89 12.82
C VAL A 63 2.90 -7.86 13.92
N ALA A 64 1.73 -7.26 13.98
CA ALA A 64 1.40 -6.27 14.99
C ALA A 64 0.04 -6.55 15.61
N THR A 65 -0.03 -6.39 16.91
CA THR A 65 -1.29 -6.35 17.66
C THR A 65 -1.98 -5.01 17.44
N GLY A 66 -3.30 -4.99 17.51
CA GLY A 66 -4.09 -3.77 17.59
C GLY A 66 -4.32 -3.33 19.03
N GLN A 67 -5.16 -2.32 19.19
CA GLN A 67 -5.70 -1.98 20.49
C GLN A 67 -6.52 -3.15 21.02
N MET A 68 -6.33 -3.49 22.28
CA MET A 68 -7.11 -4.50 23.00
C MET A 68 -7.18 -4.16 24.49
N PRO A 69 -8.23 -4.58 25.22
CA PRO A 69 -8.29 -4.45 26.67
C PRO A 69 -7.09 -5.12 27.35
N GLU A 70 -6.61 -4.55 28.45
CA GLU A 70 -5.47 -5.05 29.21
C GLU A 70 -5.67 -6.49 29.68
N GLU A 71 -6.87 -6.80 30.21
CA GLU A 71 -7.24 -8.16 30.61
C GLU A 71 -7.08 -9.19 29.47
N LYS A 72 -7.45 -8.82 28.25
CA LYS A 72 -7.27 -9.67 27.08
C LYS A 72 -5.80 -9.80 26.69
N ALA A 73 -5.05 -8.71 26.77
CA ALA A 73 -3.62 -8.70 26.50
C ALA A 73 -2.86 -9.62 27.46
N ASP A 74 -3.16 -9.54 28.75
CA ASP A 74 -2.58 -10.39 29.79
C ASP A 74 -2.97 -11.86 29.64
N ALA A 75 -4.22 -12.12 29.32
CA ALA A 75 -4.70 -13.49 29.07
C ALA A 75 -4.01 -14.14 27.87
N LEU A 76 -3.72 -13.36 26.84
CA LEU A 76 -3.02 -13.84 25.63
C LEU A 76 -1.50 -13.82 25.78
N GLY A 77 -0.94 -13.07 26.75
CA GLY A 77 0.49 -12.82 26.89
C GLY A 77 1.06 -11.94 25.78
N LEU A 78 0.25 -11.01 25.27
CA LEU A 78 0.63 -10.11 24.19
C LEU A 78 0.57 -8.65 24.64
N VAL A 79 1.38 -7.80 24.04
CA VAL A 79 1.39 -6.36 24.27
C VAL A 79 0.46 -5.69 23.26
N PRO A 80 -0.47 -4.80 23.66
CA PRO A 80 -1.31 -4.03 22.74
C PRO A 80 -0.49 -3.07 21.87
N THR A 81 -0.94 -2.81 20.64
CA THR A 81 -0.32 -1.85 19.70
C THR A 81 1.20 -2.03 19.53
N HIS A 82 1.63 -3.28 19.48
CA HIS A 82 3.04 -3.65 19.50
C HIS A 82 3.44 -4.51 18.29
N ALA A 83 4.67 -4.32 17.80
CA ALA A 83 5.22 -5.06 16.66
C ALA A 83 6.10 -6.22 17.11
N TYR A 84 5.99 -7.34 16.41
CA TYR A 84 6.72 -8.59 16.64
C TYR A 84 7.41 -9.02 15.37
N ALA A 85 8.63 -9.56 15.50
CA ALA A 85 9.35 -10.16 14.38
C ALA A 85 8.90 -11.60 14.15
N VAL A 86 8.70 -12.00 12.89
CA VAL A 86 8.51 -13.40 12.50
C VAL A 86 9.88 -13.97 12.15
N LEU A 87 10.31 -14.98 12.90
CA LEU A 87 11.64 -15.59 12.77
C LEU A 87 11.62 -16.85 11.90
N ASP A 88 10.50 -17.58 11.86
CA ASP A 88 10.36 -18.80 11.09
C ASP A 88 8.90 -19.08 10.71
N VAL A 89 8.69 -19.70 9.56
CA VAL A 89 7.38 -20.09 9.03
C VAL A 89 7.48 -21.51 8.49
N ARG A 90 6.76 -22.46 9.11
CA ARG A 90 6.83 -23.89 8.76
C ARG A 90 5.46 -24.56 8.78
N GLU A 91 5.32 -25.59 7.99
CA GLU A 91 4.24 -26.56 8.15
C GLU A 91 4.82 -27.82 8.81
N ALA A 92 4.28 -28.20 9.96
CA ALA A 92 4.71 -29.34 10.75
C ALA A 92 3.51 -30.17 11.19
N CYS A 93 3.52 -31.47 10.97
CA CYS A 93 2.43 -32.38 11.31
C CYS A 93 1.04 -31.90 10.84
N GLY A 94 0.95 -31.28 9.64
CA GLY A 94 -0.28 -30.72 9.09
C GLY A 94 -0.73 -29.40 9.72
N VAL A 95 0.07 -28.81 10.61
CA VAL A 95 -0.21 -27.52 11.26
C VAL A 95 0.71 -26.45 10.69
N ARG A 96 0.14 -25.28 10.39
CA ARG A 96 0.87 -24.09 9.95
C ARG A 96 1.40 -23.36 11.15
N MET A 97 2.72 -23.30 11.32
CA MET A 97 3.39 -22.78 12.51
C MET A 97 4.22 -21.54 12.18
N VAL A 98 4.19 -20.58 13.07
CA VAL A 98 4.94 -19.33 12.97
C VAL A 98 5.75 -19.12 14.25
N LEU A 99 7.06 -18.89 14.12
CA LEU A 99 7.94 -18.55 15.24
C LEU A 99 8.02 -17.03 15.32
N VAL A 100 7.59 -16.50 16.45
CA VAL A 100 7.45 -15.04 16.66
C VAL A 100 8.36 -14.60 17.80
N LYS A 101 8.90 -13.39 17.70
CA LYS A 101 9.71 -12.76 18.76
C LYS A 101 9.13 -11.41 19.15
N ASN A 102 8.86 -11.27 20.47
CA ASN A 102 8.67 -9.97 21.10
C ASN A 102 10.03 -9.29 21.28
N PRO A 103 10.26 -8.07 20.73
CA PRO A 103 11.54 -7.36 20.89
C PRO A 103 11.87 -7.01 22.35
N TRP A 104 10.87 -6.91 23.23
CA TRP A 104 11.06 -6.62 24.66
C TRP A 104 11.55 -7.81 25.50
N ALA A 105 11.75 -8.97 24.89
CA ALA A 105 12.19 -10.21 25.53
C ALA A 105 11.21 -10.80 26.57
N HIS A 106 10.32 -10.01 27.11
CA HIS A 106 9.29 -10.43 28.06
C HIS A 106 7.94 -10.60 27.36
N MET A 107 6.98 -11.20 28.04
CA MET A 107 5.60 -11.44 27.56
C MET A 107 5.56 -12.26 26.28
N ARG A 108 5.15 -13.49 26.43
CA ARG A 108 5.02 -14.47 25.35
C ARG A 108 3.59 -14.96 25.28
N TRP A 109 3.20 -15.36 24.10
CA TRP A 109 1.94 -16.02 23.82
C TRP A 109 1.60 -17.12 24.83
N LYS A 110 0.40 -17.09 25.40
CA LYS A 110 -0.11 -18.03 26.42
C LYS A 110 -1.14 -19.03 25.86
N GLY A 111 -1.50 -18.93 24.58
CA GLY A 111 -2.46 -19.84 23.96
C GLY A 111 -1.83 -21.12 23.45
N LYS A 112 -2.47 -21.71 22.44
CA LYS A 112 -2.06 -22.98 21.81
C LYS A 112 -0.62 -22.87 21.26
N TYR A 113 0.18 -23.90 21.51
CA TYR A 113 1.62 -23.95 21.19
C TYR A 113 2.48 -22.91 21.95
N SER A 114 1.98 -22.33 23.04
CA SER A 114 2.85 -21.59 23.96
C SER A 114 3.87 -22.50 24.63
N PRO A 115 4.93 -21.98 25.25
CA PRO A 115 5.86 -22.80 26.04
C PRO A 115 5.16 -23.59 27.14
N GLU A 116 4.11 -23.06 27.75
CA GLU A 116 3.33 -23.65 28.83
C GLU A 116 2.22 -24.61 28.37
N ASP A 117 1.95 -24.69 27.07
CA ASP A 117 0.93 -25.60 26.54
C ASP A 117 1.42 -27.05 26.55
N THR A 118 0.87 -27.84 27.47
CA THR A 118 1.22 -29.27 27.61
C THR A 118 0.46 -30.17 26.65
N LYS A 119 -0.61 -29.69 26.02
CA LYS A 119 -1.53 -30.52 25.22
C LYS A 119 -1.16 -30.55 23.72
N SER A 120 -0.77 -29.42 23.16
CA SER A 120 -0.54 -29.31 21.71
C SER A 120 0.87 -29.77 21.28
N TRP A 121 1.84 -29.74 22.19
CA TRP A 121 3.23 -30.14 21.93
C TRP A 121 3.40 -31.66 21.95
N THR A 122 2.97 -32.34 20.89
CA THR A 122 3.25 -33.77 20.72
C THR A 122 4.75 -34.01 20.50
N VAL A 123 5.20 -35.25 20.74
CA VAL A 123 6.59 -35.66 20.45
C VAL A 123 6.93 -35.44 18.98
N ALA A 124 5.99 -35.80 18.07
CA ALA A 124 6.18 -35.56 16.63
C ALA A 124 6.35 -34.09 16.28
N MET A 125 5.52 -33.20 16.86
CA MET A 125 5.59 -31.73 16.62
C MET A 125 6.90 -31.15 17.12
N ARG A 126 7.31 -31.48 18.36
CA ARG A 126 8.59 -31.03 18.93
C ARG A 126 9.78 -31.48 18.09
N ARG A 127 9.76 -32.72 17.62
CA ARG A 127 10.81 -33.26 16.73
C ARG A 127 10.84 -32.55 15.37
N ALA A 128 9.67 -32.33 14.75
CA ALA A 128 9.57 -31.65 13.45
C ALA A 128 10.07 -30.21 13.49
N LEU A 129 9.80 -29.47 14.56
CA LEU A 129 10.23 -28.09 14.75
C LEU A 129 11.59 -27.96 15.45
N ARG A 130 12.22 -29.08 15.87
CA ARG A 130 13.43 -29.10 16.71
C ARG A 130 13.26 -28.23 17.96
N TYR A 131 12.08 -28.33 18.59
CA TYR A 131 11.69 -27.49 19.71
C TYR A 131 11.89 -28.21 21.05
N ASP A 132 12.73 -27.63 21.89
CA ASP A 132 12.91 -28.05 23.29
C ASP A 132 12.02 -27.17 24.18
N GLN A 133 10.90 -27.72 24.59
CA GLN A 133 9.90 -27.03 25.38
C GLN A 133 10.42 -26.65 26.76
N LEU A 134 11.19 -27.54 27.41
CA LEU A 134 11.73 -27.29 28.75
C LEU A 134 12.73 -26.12 28.72
N SER A 135 13.63 -26.12 27.75
CA SER A 135 14.55 -25.00 27.55
C SER A 135 13.82 -23.70 27.20
N ALA A 136 12.74 -23.77 26.41
CA ALA A 136 11.95 -22.60 26.07
C ALA A 136 11.18 -22.02 27.26
N MET A 137 10.69 -22.85 28.18
CA MET A 137 10.05 -22.40 29.41
C MET A 137 11.02 -21.62 30.32
N GLN A 138 12.28 -22.03 30.34
CA GLN A 138 13.31 -21.40 31.18
C GLN A 138 13.89 -20.09 30.59
N ARG A 139 13.75 -19.88 29.27
CA ARG A 139 14.31 -18.73 28.56
C ARG A 139 13.26 -17.62 28.44
N ASP A 140 13.51 -16.50 29.05
CA ASP A 140 12.70 -15.29 28.88
C ASP A 140 13.32 -14.38 27.80
N ASN A 141 13.24 -14.85 26.56
CA ASN A 141 13.81 -14.17 25.38
C ASN A 141 12.76 -13.63 24.42
N GLY A 142 11.48 -13.69 24.81
CA GLY A 142 10.34 -13.22 23.99
C GLY A 142 9.99 -14.09 22.80
N ILE A 143 10.65 -15.26 22.60
CA ILE A 143 10.41 -16.14 21.46
C ILE A 143 9.35 -17.19 21.80
N PHE A 144 8.37 -17.36 20.89
CA PHE A 144 7.31 -18.35 21.04
C PHE A 144 6.81 -18.85 19.67
N TRP A 145 6.31 -20.07 19.65
CA TRP A 145 5.56 -20.60 18.53
C TRP A 145 4.07 -20.29 18.68
N ILE A 146 3.42 -20.03 17.56
CA ILE A 146 1.97 -19.87 17.46
C ILE A 146 1.49 -20.51 16.16
N ASP A 147 0.34 -21.14 16.15
CA ASP A 147 -0.24 -21.59 14.90
C ASP A 147 -0.83 -20.40 14.10
N TYR A 148 -0.82 -20.52 12.78
CA TYR A 148 -1.22 -19.43 11.89
C TYR A 148 -2.68 -19.00 12.09
N ALA A 149 -3.58 -19.91 12.47
CA ALA A 149 -4.96 -19.56 12.73
C ALA A 149 -5.07 -18.66 13.97
N SER A 150 -4.45 -19.06 15.08
CA SER A 150 -4.37 -18.24 16.30
C SER A 150 -3.66 -16.90 16.07
N MET A 151 -2.61 -16.90 15.24
CA MET A 151 -1.95 -15.65 14.85
C MET A 151 -2.91 -14.70 14.11
N CYS A 152 -3.70 -15.20 13.15
CA CYS A 152 -4.67 -14.39 12.43
C CYS A 152 -5.82 -13.87 13.31
N GLU A 153 -6.06 -14.46 14.47
CA GLU A 153 -7.07 -14.02 15.45
C GLU A 153 -6.53 -13.02 16.46
N ALA A 154 -5.27 -13.22 16.89
CA ALA A 154 -4.66 -12.43 17.95
C ALA A 154 -3.95 -11.16 17.45
N PHE A 155 -3.52 -11.14 16.20
CA PHE A 155 -2.82 -10.01 15.59
C PHE A 155 -3.70 -9.31 14.55
N ASN A 156 -3.53 -7.99 14.44
CA ASN A 156 -4.29 -7.15 13.50
C ASN A 156 -3.54 -6.91 12.19
N GLY A 157 -2.24 -6.65 12.28
CA GLY A 157 -1.39 -6.29 11.15
C GLY A 157 -0.40 -7.38 10.79
N LEU A 158 -0.24 -7.62 9.50
CA LEU A 158 0.85 -8.42 8.92
C LEU A 158 1.57 -7.54 7.91
N TYR A 159 2.87 -7.37 8.07
CA TYR A 159 3.71 -6.57 7.20
C TYR A 159 4.78 -7.43 6.55
N LEU A 160 4.91 -7.28 5.24
CA LEU A 160 5.88 -7.95 4.41
C LEU A 160 6.75 -6.87 3.77
N ASN A 161 8.07 -6.92 3.98
CA ASN A 161 9.00 -6.08 3.25
C ASN A 161 9.79 -6.99 2.28
N TRP A 162 9.54 -6.79 1.00
CA TRP A 162 10.09 -7.65 -0.07
C TRP A 162 11.43 -7.13 -0.55
N ASN A 163 12.39 -8.03 -0.69
CA ASN A 163 13.68 -7.70 -1.28
C ASN A 163 13.48 -7.15 -2.69
N ARG A 164 13.93 -5.91 -2.93
CA ARG A 164 13.81 -5.26 -4.24
C ARG A 164 14.67 -5.94 -5.31
N ASP A 165 15.74 -6.64 -4.91
CA ASP A 165 16.64 -7.36 -5.82
C ASP A 165 16.00 -8.60 -6.46
N LEU A 166 14.78 -8.96 -6.05
CA LEU A 166 13.93 -9.92 -6.75
C LEU A 166 13.54 -9.45 -8.16
N PHE A 167 13.56 -8.13 -8.40
CA PHE A 167 13.16 -7.54 -9.67
C PHE A 167 14.39 -7.19 -10.51
N GLN A 168 14.39 -7.61 -11.78
CA GLN A 168 15.50 -7.35 -12.70
C GLN A 168 15.56 -5.90 -13.17
N HIS A 169 14.41 -5.22 -13.16
CA HIS A 169 14.28 -3.86 -13.66
C HIS A 169 13.62 -2.97 -12.61
N HIS A 170 14.20 -1.80 -12.35
CA HIS A 170 13.69 -0.82 -11.41
C HIS A 170 13.95 0.60 -11.91
N THR A 171 13.00 1.51 -11.64
CA THR A 171 13.18 2.96 -11.81
C THR A 171 12.42 3.72 -10.73
N SER A 172 12.96 4.88 -10.34
CA SER A 172 12.36 5.79 -9.36
C SER A 172 12.15 7.16 -9.98
N HIS A 173 10.94 7.71 -9.83
CA HIS A 173 10.61 9.07 -10.24
C HIS A 173 10.20 9.90 -9.03
N HIS A 174 11.07 10.82 -8.61
CA HIS A 174 10.78 11.80 -7.56
C HIS A 174 10.03 12.99 -8.17
N ARG A 175 8.93 13.40 -7.56
CA ARG A 175 8.08 14.48 -8.05
C ARG A 175 7.50 15.30 -6.91
N PHE A 176 7.12 16.52 -7.27
CA PHE A 176 6.38 17.44 -6.43
C PHE A 176 5.04 17.79 -7.09
N TRP A 177 3.95 17.75 -6.35
CA TRP A 177 2.62 18.10 -6.78
C TRP A 177 2.04 19.15 -5.84
N PRO A 178 1.98 20.44 -6.26
CA PRO A 178 1.49 21.53 -5.43
C PRO A 178 -0.02 21.40 -5.15
N ALA A 179 -0.45 21.81 -3.97
CA ALA A 179 -1.87 21.86 -3.60
C ALA A 179 -2.68 22.82 -4.49
N ASN A 180 -2.05 23.94 -4.85
CA ASN A 180 -2.66 24.99 -5.70
C ASN A 180 -2.56 24.69 -7.21
N ASP A 181 -2.06 23.51 -7.60
CA ASP A 181 -2.03 23.11 -9.00
C ASP A 181 -3.45 22.98 -9.57
N HIS A 182 -3.57 23.17 -10.90
CA HIS A 182 -4.86 23.13 -11.61
C HIS A 182 -5.65 21.85 -11.33
N GLY A 183 -6.95 21.91 -11.56
CA GLY A 183 -7.88 20.81 -11.41
C GLY A 183 -8.65 20.81 -10.08
N PRO A 184 -9.65 19.96 -9.98
CA PRO A 184 -10.48 19.86 -8.78
C PRO A 184 -9.68 19.33 -7.59
N LYS A 185 -10.10 19.69 -6.37
CA LYS A 185 -9.55 19.09 -5.14
C LYS A 185 -9.82 17.59 -5.07
N ASN A 186 -10.96 17.18 -5.58
CA ASN A 186 -11.46 15.81 -5.56
C ASN A 186 -11.42 15.21 -6.97
N ASP A 187 -10.94 14.00 -7.10
CA ASP A 187 -10.76 13.29 -8.37
C ASP A 187 -11.98 12.50 -8.86
N SER A 188 -13.14 12.67 -8.22
CA SER A 188 -14.37 11.94 -8.56
C SER A 188 -14.85 12.18 -10.00
N TYR A 189 -14.58 13.35 -10.54
CA TYR A 189 -15.09 13.77 -11.86
C TYR A 189 -14.00 14.05 -12.89
N ASN A 190 -12.82 14.42 -12.45
CA ASN A 190 -11.74 14.82 -13.36
C ASN A 190 -10.38 14.49 -12.75
N VAL A 191 -9.61 13.66 -13.45
CA VAL A 191 -8.23 13.31 -13.13
C VAL A 191 -7.23 13.87 -14.15
N GLY A 192 -7.69 14.68 -15.08
CA GLY A 192 -6.89 15.20 -16.19
C GLY A 192 -5.71 16.07 -15.74
N TYR A 193 -5.76 16.65 -14.57
CA TYR A 193 -4.68 17.48 -13.99
C TYR A 193 -3.74 16.69 -13.06
N ASN A 194 -4.12 15.48 -12.67
CA ASN A 194 -3.29 14.63 -11.83
C ASN A 194 -1.97 14.27 -12.51
N PRO A 195 -0.90 14.01 -11.75
CA PRO A 195 0.31 13.42 -12.30
C PRO A 195 -0.01 12.06 -12.94
N GLN A 196 0.39 11.91 -14.21
CA GLN A 196 0.14 10.68 -14.97
C GLN A 196 1.37 10.24 -15.71
N TYR A 197 1.49 8.93 -15.89
CA TYR A 197 2.61 8.29 -16.56
C TYR A 197 2.11 7.23 -17.55
N THR A 198 2.83 7.06 -18.63
CA THR A 198 2.70 5.90 -19.51
C THR A 198 3.73 4.86 -19.07
N LEU A 199 3.29 3.65 -18.77
CA LEU A 199 4.12 2.49 -18.49
C LEU A 199 3.95 1.47 -19.62
N THR A 200 5.00 1.22 -20.38
CA THR A 200 5.02 0.15 -21.40
C THR A 200 5.90 -0.97 -20.90
N VAL A 201 5.36 -2.18 -20.80
CA VAL A 201 6.05 -3.38 -20.30
C VAL A 201 6.16 -4.39 -21.45
N GLN A 202 7.35 -4.94 -21.63
CA GLN A 202 7.67 -5.95 -22.66
C GLN A 202 7.97 -7.28 -21.97
N ALA A 203 6.96 -8.12 -21.80
CA ALA A 203 7.15 -9.41 -21.18
C ALA A 203 7.84 -10.39 -22.12
N PRO A 204 8.89 -11.08 -21.68
CA PRO A 204 9.55 -12.10 -22.50
C PRO A 204 8.59 -13.25 -22.83
N ALA A 205 8.85 -13.96 -23.92
CA ALA A 205 8.11 -15.19 -24.24
C ALA A 205 8.29 -16.24 -23.12
N ALA A 206 7.29 -17.10 -22.95
CA ALA A 206 7.38 -18.19 -22.00
C ALA A 206 8.56 -19.11 -22.36
N LYS A 207 9.42 -19.39 -21.38
CA LYS A 207 10.53 -20.36 -21.56
C LYS A 207 10.01 -21.79 -21.78
N ASP A 208 8.91 -22.11 -21.13
CA ASP A 208 8.21 -23.37 -21.28
C ASP A 208 6.72 -23.13 -21.59
N PRO A 209 6.32 -23.32 -22.86
CA PRO A 209 4.92 -23.11 -23.28
C PRO A 209 3.92 -24.10 -22.65
N SER A 210 4.38 -25.20 -22.06
CA SER A 210 3.53 -26.19 -21.41
C SER A 210 3.03 -25.74 -20.02
N LEU A 211 3.72 -24.74 -19.42
CA LEU A 211 3.31 -24.19 -18.14
C LEU A 211 2.13 -23.24 -18.29
N PRO A 212 1.24 -23.18 -17.29
CA PRO A 212 0.17 -22.20 -17.26
C PRO A 212 0.73 -20.76 -17.43
N LYS A 213 0.07 -19.94 -18.26
CA LYS A 213 0.49 -18.54 -18.50
C LYS A 213 0.73 -17.75 -17.22
N SER A 214 -0.03 -18.02 -16.16
CA SER A 214 0.14 -17.39 -14.85
C SER A 214 1.49 -17.68 -14.18
N ARG A 215 2.14 -18.79 -14.48
CA ARG A 215 3.48 -19.13 -13.95
C ARG A 215 4.61 -18.51 -14.76
N SER A 216 4.32 -18.08 -15.99
CA SER A 216 5.29 -17.46 -16.91
C SER A 216 5.06 -15.95 -17.06
N SER A 217 4.06 -15.38 -16.36
CA SER A 217 3.78 -13.95 -16.37
C SER A 217 4.86 -13.15 -15.66
N SER A 218 5.09 -11.95 -16.14
CA SER A 218 6.06 -11.01 -15.54
C SER A 218 5.37 -10.11 -14.54
N ALA A 219 5.81 -10.17 -13.28
CA ALA A 219 5.31 -9.33 -12.22
C ALA A 219 5.73 -7.86 -12.42
N VAL A 220 4.80 -6.95 -12.18
CA VAL A 220 5.00 -5.50 -12.18
C VAL A 220 4.42 -4.93 -10.89
N TRP A 221 5.27 -4.24 -10.12
CA TRP A 221 4.90 -3.60 -8.86
C TRP A 221 5.12 -2.11 -8.95
N LEU A 222 4.14 -1.34 -8.54
CA LEU A 222 4.17 0.11 -8.48
C LEU A 222 4.05 0.54 -7.03
N LEU A 223 5.08 1.20 -6.52
CA LEU A 223 5.09 1.73 -5.16
C LEU A 223 5.04 3.26 -5.23
N LEU A 224 3.98 3.84 -4.69
CA LEU A 224 3.89 5.27 -4.44
C LEU A 224 4.28 5.54 -2.99
N SER A 225 5.34 6.32 -2.80
CA SER A 225 5.84 6.69 -1.48
C SER A 225 5.73 8.20 -1.28
N ARG A 226 4.95 8.64 -0.29
CA ARG A 226 4.92 10.04 0.16
C ARG A 226 6.19 10.33 0.94
N HIS A 227 6.84 11.47 0.65
CA HIS A 227 8.01 11.88 1.41
C HIS A 227 7.61 12.37 2.81
N VAL A 228 8.50 12.11 3.76
CA VAL A 228 8.38 12.66 5.11
C VAL A 228 8.63 14.16 5.05
N VAL A 229 7.68 14.95 5.55
CA VAL A 229 7.83 16.39 5.68
C VAL A 229 8.24 16.69 7.12
N ASN A 230 9.42 17.28 7.29
CA ASN A 230 9.92 17.66 8.60
C ASN A 230 9.07 18.83 9.14
N LYS A 231 8.26 18.57 10.14
CA LYS A 231 7.42 19.59 10.79
C LYS A 231 8.21 20.26 11.91
N ARG A 232 8.67 21.45 11.66
CA ARG A 232 9.19 22.38 12.69
C ARG A 232 8.12 23.34 13.22
N ALA A 233 6.84 23.13 13.03
CA ALA A 233 5.80 24.07 13.40
C ALA A 233 4.76 23.42 14.32
N GLU A 234 4.37 24.20 15.29
CA GLU A 234 3.52 24.01 16.47
C GLU A 234 2.09 23.47 16.27
N SER A 235 1.74 22.86 15.17
CA SER A 235 0.43 22.23 15.01
C SER A 235 0.55 20.71 14.95
N ASP A 236 0.10 20.04 15.98
CA ASP A 236 0.16 18.60 16.28
C ASP A 236 -0.60 17.67 15.34
N THR A 237 -1.18 18.15 14.26
CA THR A 237 -1.93 17.30 13.34
C THR A 237 -1.21 17.18 12.01
N THR A 238 -0.59 16.00 11.76
CA THR A 238 -0.28 15.62 10.39
C THR A 238 -1.58 15.55 9.61
N PRO A 239 -1.77 16.38 8.58
CA PRO A 239 -2.98 16.31 7.79
C PRO A 239 -3.12 14.93 7.20
N ASN A 240 -4.32 14.38 7.25
CA ASN A 240 -4.64 13.12 6.61
C ASN A 240 -4.55 13.32 5.09
N GLN A 241 -3.50 12.75 4.48
CA GLN A 241 -3.32 12.76 3.03
C GLN A 241 -3.57 11.36 2.48
N TYR A 242 -4.79 11.12 2.03
CA TYR A 242 -5.15 9.83 1.45
C TYR A 242 -4.73 9.78 -0.01
N LEU A 243 -3.83 8.85 -0.33
CA LEU A 243 -3.24 8.65 -1.65
C LEU A 243 -3.64 7.31 -2.24
N THR A 244 -3.66 7.25 -3.56
CA THR A 244 -3.79 6.00 -4.30
C THR A 244 -3.11 6.07 -5.67
N LEU A 245 -2.95 4.88 -6.28
CA LEU A 245 -2.56 4.70 -7.68
C LEU A 245 -3.69 4.01 -8.44
N HIS A 246 -4.05 4.57 -9.57
CA HIS A 246 -4.94 3.92 -10.54
C HIS A 246 -4.15 3.50 -11.77
N VAL A 247 -4.35 2.28 -12.23
CA VAL A 247 -3.74 1.70 -13.42
C VAL A 247 -4.83 1.45 -14.45
N TYR A 248 -4.71 2.03 -15.63
CA TYR A 248 -5.66 1.86 -16.74
C TYR A 248 -4.97 1.18 -17.91
N LYS A 249 -5.65 0.24 -18.59
CA LYS A 249 -5.21 -0.31 -19.88
C LYS A 249 -5.43 0.72 -20.97
N ASN A 250 -4.60 1.74 -21.00
CA ASN A 250 -4.70 2.88 -21.92
C ASN A 250 -3.29 3.37 -22.28
N LYS A 251 -3.19 4.14 -23.38
CA LYS A 251 -1.93 4.76 -23.85
C LYS A 251 -1.97 6.28 -23.76
N LYS A 252 -3.12 6.86 -23.41
CA LYS A 252 -3.37 8.30 -23.41
C LYS A 252 -3.64 8.80 -21.99
N ARG A 253 -3.54 10.12 -21.82
CA ARG A 253 -3.95 10.77 -20.58
C ARG A 253 -5.42 10.50 -20.27
N MET A 254 -5.70 10.18 -19.02
CA MET A 254 -7.06 10.04 -18.48
C MET A 254 -7.56 11.41 -18.05
N PHE A 255 -8.74 11.80 -18.50
CA PHE A 255 -9.40 13.05 -18.06
C PHE A 255 -10.53 12.75 -17.09
N TYR A 256 -11.32 11.73 -17.39
CA TYR A 256 -12.46 11.32 -16.57
C TYR A 256 -12.17 9.99 -15.90
N PRO A 257 -12.44 9.86 -14.60
CA PRO A 257 -12.26 8.60 -13.91
C PRO A 257 -13.18 7.52 -14.51
N GLN A 258 -12.59 6.38 -14.74
CA GLN A 258 -13.26 5.16 -15.20
C GLN A 258 -12.87 4.04 -14.24
N LYS A 259 -13.49 2.87 -14.39
CA LYS A 259 -13.09 1.71 -13.61
C LYS A 259 -11.64 1.34 -13.98
N PRO A 260 -10.69 1.42 -13.04
CA PRO A 260 -9.29 1.08 -13.32
C PRO A 260 -9.13 -0.43 -13.52
N TYR A 261 -8.11 -0.82 -14.25
CA TYR A 261 -7.67 -2.21 -14.35
C TYR A 261 -7.18 -2.71 -12.99
N MET A 262 -6.35 -1.92 -12.32
CA MET A 262 -5.90 -2.15 -10.95
C MET A 262 -5.89 -0.83 -10.18
N SER A 263 -6.15 -0.89 -8.89
CA SER A 263 -6.10 0.25 -7.98
C SER A 263 -5.83 -0.22 -6.56
N ALA A 264 -5.13 0.57 -5.79
CA ALA A 264 -5.12 0.43 -4.33
C ALA A 264 -6.28 1.24 -3.72
N PRO A 265 -6.71 0.92 -2.49
CA PRO A 265 -7.61 1.80 -1.75
C PRO A 265 -6.89 3.12 -1.39
N TYR A 266 -7.65 4.20 -1.23
CA TYR A 266 -7.11 5.42 -0.64
C TYR A 266 -6.64 5.15 0.78
N SER A 267 -5.41 5.50 1.08
CA SER A 267 -4.78 5.26 2.37
C SER A 267 -3.95 6.46 2.81
N ASN A 268 -3.99 6.77 4.09
CA ASN A 268 -3.06 7.73 4.70
C ASN A 268 -1.69 7.10 5.02
N ASN A 269 -1.50 5.81 4.72
CA ASN A 269 -0.19 5.17 4.79
C ASN A 269 0.77 5.88 3.82
N PRO A 270 2.01 6.19 4.21
CA PRO A 270 2.98 6.82 3.31
C PRO A 270 3.31 5.96 2.09
N HIS A 271 3.04 4.68 2.12
CA HIS A 271 3.33 3.74 1.03
C HIS A 271 2.05 3.09 0.50
N THR A 272 1.86 3.17 -0.81
CA THR A 272 0.76 2.53 -1.52
C THR A 272 1.30 1.63 -2.61
N LEU A 273 1.02 0.33 -2.53
CA LEU A 273 1.52 -0.68 -3.46
C LEU A 273 0.39 -1.20 -4.36
N VAL A 274 0.62 -1.16 -5.67
CA VAL A 274 -0.22 -1.80 -6.69
C VAL A 274 0.59 -2.85 -7.42
N ARG A 275 0.01 -4.04 -7.64
CA ARG A 275 0.68 -5.17 -8.27
C ARG A 275 -0.20 -5.78 -9.34
N PHE A 276 0.41 -6.14 -10.46
CA PHE A 276 -0.24 -6.88 -11.54
C PHE A 276 0.80 -7.67 -12.34
N ASP A 277 0.31 -8.56 -13.18
CA ASP A 277 1.14 -9.42 -14.01
C ASP A 277 0.88 -9.13 -15.49
N VAL A 278 1.94 -9.20 -16.30
CA VAL A 278 1.88 -9.10 -17.76
C VAL A 278 2.09 -10.49 -18.36
N PRO A 279 1.17 -10.97 -19.22
CA PRO A 279 1.30 -12.28 -19.84
C PRO A 279 2.58 -12.43 -20.66
N PRO A 280 3.14 -13.63 -20.76
CA PRO A 280 4.37 -13.86 -21.50
C PRO A 280 4.20 -13.53 -22.98
N GLY A 281 5.24 -12.92 -23.59
CA GLY A 281 5.28 -12.54 -24.99
C GLY A 281 4.48 -11.28 -25.34
N GLU A 282 3.80 -10.65 -24.38
CA GLU A 282 2.99 -9.47 -24.62
C GLU A 282 3.76 -8.17 -24.35
N THR A 283 3.48 -7.16 -25.16
CA THR A 283 3.88 -5.78 -24.92
C THR A 283 2.62 -4.98 -24.60
N LEU A 284 2.45 -4.61 -23.33
CA LEU A 284 1.28 -3.88 -22.84
C LEU A 284 1.65 -2.48 -22.38
N THR A 285 0.74 -1.55 -22.64
CA THR A 285 0.89 -0.16 -22.23
C THR A 285 -0.25 0.22 -21.28
N TYR A 286 0.12 0.91 -20.19
CA TYR A 286 -0.77 1.35 -19.14
C TYR A 286 -0.63 2.85 -18.92
N THR A 287 -1.72 3.50 -18.52
CA THR A 287 -1.68 4.83 -17.92
C THR A 287 -1.77 4.69 -16.43
N ILE A 288 -0.78 5.24 -15.73
CA ILE A 288 -0.73 5.30 -14.27
C ILE A 288 -1.16 6.69 -13.83
N VAL A 289 -2.10 6.78 -12.91
CA VAL A 289 -2.60 8.04 -12.36
C VAL A 289 -2.32 8.07 -10.86
N VAL A 290 -1.62 9.09 -10.40
CA VAL A 290 -1.46 9.38 -8.96
C VAL A 290 -2.65 10.20 -8.52
N SER A 291 -3.32 9.79 -7.45
CA SER A 291 -4.52 10.47 -6.96
C SER A 291 -4.46 10.76 -5.47
N GLN A 292 -5.00 11.92 -5.09
CA GLN A 292 -5.32 12.30 -3.70
C GLN A 292 -6.84 12.32 -3.55
N TYR A 293 -7.36 11.85 -2.41
CA TYR A 293 -8.80 11.92 -2.14
C TYR A 293 -9.28 13.39 -2.08
N GLU A 294 -8.52 14.23 -1.37
CA GLU A 294 -8.70 15.68 -1.31
C GLU A 294 -7.33 16.34 -1.44
N LYS A 295 -7.13 17.11 -2.52
CA LYS A 295 -5.87 17.80 -2.78
C LYS A 295 -5.84 19.13 -1.99
N GLU A 296 -5.45 19.06 -0.73
CA GLU A 296 -5.33 20.21 0.16
C GLU A 296 -3.89 20.60 0.48
N PHE A 297 -2.96 19.68 0.34
CA PHE A 297 -1.56 19.87 0.73
C PHE A 297 -0.62 19.57 -0.43
N ASP A 298 0.53 20.23 -0.40
CA ASP A 298 1.65 19.91 -1.26
C ASP A 298 2.09 18.47 -1.05
N LEU A 299 2.34 17.74 -2.14
CA LEU A 299 2.75 16.35 -2.11
C LEU A 299 4.10 16.17 -2.79
N SER A 300 5.15 15.91 -2.01
CA SER A 300 6.38 15.31 -2.52
C SER A 300 6.27 13.79 -2.47
N TYR A 301 6.52 13.13 -3.59
CA TYR A 301 6.39 11.67 -3.68
C TYR A 301 7.46 11.05 -4.57
N THR A 302 7.65 9.75 -4.38
CA THR A 302 8.39 8.87 -5.28
C THR A 302 7.43 7.84 -5.86
N LEU A 303 7.47 7.69 -7.17
CA LEU A 303 6.87 6.55 -7.87
C LEU A 303 7.97 5.60 -8.28
N ASP A 304 8.03 4.45 -7.63
CA ASP A 304 8.91 3.34 -7.99
C ASP A 304 8.17 2.32 -8.85
N VAL A 305 8.84 1.83 -9.87
CA VAL A 305 8.39 0.71 -10.69
C VAL A 305 9.40 -0.40 -10.59
N PHE A 306 8.96 -1.59 -10.19
CA PHE A 306 9.74 -2.82 -10.13
C PHE A 306 9.13 -3.83 -11.10
N SER A 307 9.94 -4.50 -11.91
CA SER A 307 9.44 -5.47 -12.89
C SER A 307 10.41 -6.60 -13.15
N MET A 308 9.86 -7.79 -13.39
CA MET A 308 10.60 -8.94 -13.94
C MET A 308 10.84 -8.84 -15.43
N ALA A 309 10.13 -7.93 -16.11
CA ALA A 309 10.23 -7.67 -17.55
C ALA A 309 10.79 -6.27 -17.81
N ASN A 310 11.41 -6.08 -18.97
CA ASN A 310 11.84 -4.77 -19.39
C ASN A 310 10.64 -3.81 -19.54
N PHE A 311 10.81 -2.57 -19.13
CA PHE A 311 9.77 -1.56 -19.21
C PHE A 311 10.30 -0.16 -19.49
N ARG A 312 9.39 0.72 -19.91
CA ARG A 312 9.63 2.15 -20.06
C ARG A 312 8.54 2.94 -19.32
N LEU A 313 8.94 3.83 -18.41
CA LEU A 313 8.04 4.76 -17.72
C LEU A 313 8.30 6.18 -18.22
N VAL A 314 7.25 6.87 -18.67
CA VAL A 314 7.35 8.25 -19.20
C VAL A 314 6.22 9.10 -18.62
N PRO A 315 6.51 10.29 -18.05
CA PRO A 315 5.47 11.22 -17.65
C PRO A 315 4.61 11.64 -18.85
N LEU A 316 3.29 11.65 -18.67
CA LEU A 316 2.37 12.17 -19.67
C LEU A 316 2.25 13.68 -19.55
N SER A 317 2.47 14.39 -20.66
CA SER A 317 2.28 15.83 -20.72
C SER A 317 0.85 16.22 -20.38
N ARG A 318 0.68 17.35 -19.72
CA ARG A 318 -0.64 17.98 -19.48
C ARG A 318 -1.09 18.84 -20.66
N THR A 319 -0.18 19.23 -21.53
CA THR A 319 -0.50 20.08 -22.66
C THR A 319 -1.31 19.31 -23.69
N LEU A 320 -2.50 19.80 -23.96
CA LEU A 320 -3.28 19.48 -25.13
C LEU A 320 -2.69 20.27 -26.32
N GLY A 321 -2.82 19.77 -27.55
CA GLY A 321 -2.26 20.42 -28.73
C GLY A 321 -2.82 21.81 -29.00
N SER A 322 -4.00 22.12 -28.46
CA SER A 322 -4.64 23.43 -28.51
C SER A 322 -5.42 23.67 -27.23
N GLU A 323 -5.21 24.83 -26.61
CA GLU A 323 -5.91 25.28 -25.41
C GLU A 323 -6.43 26.70 -25.64
N VAL A 324 -7.71 26.91 -25.37
CA VAL A 324 -8.34 28.21 -25.38
C VAL A 324 -9.02 28.43 -24.03
N ARG A 325 -8.62 29.48 -23.31
CA ARG A 325 -9.23 29.88 -22.06
C ARG A 325 -10.32 30.92 -22.32
N LEU A 326 -11.50 30.65 -21.84
CA LEU A 326 -12.63 31.57 -21.88
C LEU A 326 -13.04 31.90 -20.44
N ASP A 327 -12.94 33.17 -20.07
CA ASP A 327 -13.40 33.65 -18.78
C ASP A 327 -14.84 34.14 -18.87
N GLY A 328 -15.70 33.66 -17.98
CA GLY A 328 -17.12 34.03 -17.90
C GLY A 328 -17.52 34.37 -16.48
N LYS A 329 -18.60 35.16 -16.32
CA LYS A 329 -19.21 35.46 -15.04
C LYS A 329 -20.66 35.08 -15.05
N TRP A 330 -21.10 34.49 -13.97
CA TRP A 330 -22.52 34.26 -13.70
C TRP A 330 -23.17 35.61 -13.32
N SER A 331 -24.26 35.96 -13.95
CA SER A 331 -25.02 37.17 -13.61
C SER A 331 -26.30 36.79 -12.86
N SER A 332 -26.52 37.37 -11.71
CA SER A 332 -27.83 37.35 -11.05
C SER A 332 -28.69 38.47 -11.62
N SER A 333 -29.93 38.22 -11.92
CA SER A 333 -30.89 39.27 -12.32
C SER A 333 -31.27 40.10 -11.11
N SER A 334 -30.65 41.28 -10.96
CA SER A 334 -31.16 42.29 -10.06
C SER A 334 -31.64 43.49 -10.90
N GLY A 335 -32.94 43.49 -11.23
CA GLY A 335 -33.65 44.65 -11.84
C GLY A 335 -33.49 44.79 -13.36
N GLY A 336 -34.62 44.82 -14.07
CA GLY A 336 -34.69 45.29 -15.46
C GLY A 336 -34.61 44.24 -16.56
N GLY A 337 -35.37 43.11 -16.46
CA GLY A 337 -35.67 42.27 -17.63
C GLY A 337 -34.55 41.36 -18.16
N LYS A 338 -33.36 41.30 -17.55
CA LYS A 338 -32.30 40.40 -17.92
C LYS A 338 -32.45 39.01 -17.23
N VAL A 339 -32.46 37.96 -18.02
CA VAL A 339 -32.52 36.60 -17.52
C VAL A 339 -31.23 36.30 -16.76
N SER A 340 -31.34 35.74 -15.54
CA SER A 340 -30.18 35.29 -14.76
C SER A 340 -29.42 34.20 -15.54
N SER A 341 -28.12 34.38 -15.66
CA SER A 341 -27.25 33.32 -16.23
C SER A 341 -26.83 32.25 -15.21
N ALA A 342 -27.34 32.33 -13.98
CA ALA A 342 -27.17 31.31 -12.94
C ALA A 342 -28.30 30.28 -12.97
N GLY A 343 -28.36 29.46 -14.02
CA GLY A 343 -29.47 28.53 -14.29
C GLY A 343 -29.47 27.25 -13.46
N GLY A 344 -28.45 27.00 -12.65
CA GLY A 344 -28.34 25.82 -11.82
C GLY A 344 -27.88 24.55 -12.55
N SER A 345 -28.02 23.40 -11.89
CA SER A 345 -27.67 22.10 -12.47
C SER A 345 -28.65 21.65 -13.54
N ALA A 346 -28.31 20.62 -14.30
CA ALA A 346 -29.14 20.02 -15.34
C ALA A 346 -30.53 19.51 -14.85
N ARG A 347 -30.77 19.47 -13.54
CA ARG A 347 -32.07 19.12 -12.92
C ARG A 347 -33.08 20.29 -12.90
N HIS A 348 -32.62 21.50 -13.19
CA HIS A 348 -33.43 22.69 -13.18
C HIS A 348 -33.82 23.10 -14.59
N ILE A 349 -35.08 23.52 -14.76
CA ILE A 349 -35.59 23.99 -16.06
C ILE A 349 -34.84 25.20 -16.60
N THR A 350 -34.21 25.96 -15.70
CA THR A 350 -33.38 27.14 -15.99
C THR A 350 -31.94 26.79 -16.42
N PHE A 351 -31.59 25.52 -16.48
CA PHE A 351 -30.24 25.07 -16.84
C PHE A 351 -29.70 25.70 -18.14
N MET A 352 -30.56 25.84 -19.15
CA MET A 352 -30.20 26.44 -20.43
C MET A 352 -29.91 27.94 -20.37
N ASN A 353 -30.18 28.60 -19.23
CA ASN A 353 -29.76 29.99 -19.01
C ASN A 353 -28.31 30.15 -18.58
N ASN A 354 -27.64 29.04 -18.26
CA ASN A 354 -26.22 29.07 -17.95
C ASN A 354 -25.39 29.56 -19.13
N PRO A 355 -24.20 30.17 -18.90
CA PRO A 355 -23.28 30.54 -19.99
C PRO A 355 -23.00 29.33 -20.90
N GLN A 356 -23.20 29.54 -22.19
CA GLN A 356 -22.98 28.52 -23.20
C GLN A 356 -21.88 28.99 -24.17
N PHE A 357 -21.03 28.05 -24.54
CA PHE A 357 -19.93 28.30 -25.48
C PHE A 357 -20.08 27.34 -26.66
N ARG A 358 -19.91 27.86 -27.87
CA ARG A 358 -19.92 27.04 -29.07
C ARG A 358 -18.46 26.68 -29.44
N LEU A 359 -18.15 25.37 -29.42
CA LEU A 359 -16.89 24.86 -29.94
C LEU A 359 -17.06 24.39 -31.38
N LYS A 360 -16.25 24.90 -32.28
CA LYS A 360 -16.16 24.41 -33.65
C LYS A 360 -14.74 23.84 -33.83
N LEU A 361 -14.67 22.54 -34.11
CA LEU A 361 -13.43 21.88 -34.46
C LEU A 361 -13.29 21.95 -35.98
N ALA A 362 -12.07 22.32 -36.45
CA ALA A 362 -11.72 22.38 -37.88
C ALA A 362 -11.36 20.98 -38.39
#